data_04e141434e0ed2260d9df5990296297b
#
_entry.id   04e141434e0ed2260d9df5990296297b
#
_cell.length_a   1.000
_cell.length_b   1.000
_cell.length_c   1.000
_cell.angle_alpha   90.00
_cell.angle_beta   90.00
_cell.angle_gamma   90.00
#
_symmetry.space_group_name_H-M   'P 1'
#
loop_
_entity.id
_entity.type
_entity.pdbx_description
1 polymer ?
#
loop_
_entity_poly.entity_id
_entity_poly.type
_entity_poly.pdbx_seq_one_letter_code
_entity_poly.pdbx_strand_id
1 'polypeptide(L)'
;MPHKTDISPNVGRLVEAYSRLHFGLLEIHPGAPHCFGGIGLMINKASVCLSASASSIEVPALSIDPCIAWEDAYWRDRFHRVYANFLSRNNGFVINPVTLRQAPTPHIGLGSGTQFACAASALLNSLQDGNQAPENRGSNLWTVDSGRGLRSHIGLHGFLHGGLIVDLGQSSELSHLDPERTRSHSFPIQWQVVLLHEPIYQGDSGASEQAIFDHCSAYENPNRERMLELIQQQILPAISDEDFPQATRAIGQYGELAGNVFSSAVGDAYRTPRIRHWIDRFRSMGLEGVGQSSWGPVVFVMVQDADEASWLVDKIRPEVKEDGWVCATRVAGPARIEVDL
;
A
#
# COMPACT_ATOMS: atom_id res chain seq x y z
N MET A 1 6.28 16.28 16.38
CA MET A 1 7.56 15.65 16.72
C MET A 1 7.39 14.16 16.44
N PRO A 2 8.25 13.51 15.65
CA PRO A 2 8.17 12.06 15.51
C PRO A 2 8.48 11.44 16.88
N HIS A 3 7.60 10.60 17.36
CA HIS A 3 7.89 9.75 18.52
C HIS A 3 9.11 8.90 18.18
N LYS A 4 10.24 9.16 18.83
CA LYS A 4 11.30 8.17 18.96
C LYS A 4 10.64 6.96 19.63
N THR A 5 10.42 5.90 18.88
CA THR A 5 10.09 4.60 19.46
C THR A 5 11.28 4.20 20.33
N ASP A 6 11.07 4.12 21.65
CA ASP A 6 12.04 3.53 22.56
C ASP A 6 12.31 2.09 22.09
N ILE A 7 13.47 1.88 21.50
CA ILE A 7 13.91 0.57 21.05
C ILE A 7 14.35 -0.15 22.33
N SER A 8 13.60 -1.17 22.71
CA SER A 8 13.98 -2.05 23.82
C SER A 8 15.38 -2.64 23.56
N PRO A 9 16.29 -2.71 24.55
CA PRO A 9 17.70 -3.04 24.35
C PRO A 9 18.00 -4.49 23.92
N ASN A 10 17.01 -5.23 23.43
CA ASN A 10 17.16 -6.65 23.04
C ASN A 10 16.50 -6.96 21.68
N VAL A 11 16.51 -6.01 20.76
CA VAL A 11 15.98 -6.18 19.39
C VAL A 11 17.11 -6.63 18.47
N GLY A 12 17.01 -7.83 17.90
CA GLY A 12 17.98 -8.33 16.97
C GLY A 12 17.69 -8.01 15.50
N ARG A 13 16.42 -7.85 15.16
CA ARG A 13 15.94 -7.55 13.79
C ARG A 13 14.74 -6.62 13.82
N LEU A 14 14.69 -5.68 12.89
CA LEU A 14 13.56 -4.80 12.69
C LEU A 14 13.26 -4.66 11.20
N VAL A 15 11.98 -4.73 10.83
CA VAL A 15 11.50 -4.46 9.48
C VAL A 15 10.42 -3.39 9.53
N GLU A 16 10.65 -2.29 8.83
CA GLU A 16 9.68 -1.22 8.62
C GLU A 16 9.25 -1.19 7.16
N ALA A 17 7.96 -1.40 6.91
CA ALA A 17 7.34 -1.35 5.60
C ALA A 17 6.37 -0.19 5.50
N TYR A 18 6.43 0.57 4.41
CA TYR A 18 5.68 1.79 4.21
C TYR A 18 4.32 1.52 3.59
N SER A 19 3.37 2.43 3.79
CA SER A 19 2.06 2.35 3.17
C SER A 19 2.11 2.68 1.68
N ARG A 20 1.07 2.27 0.96
CA ARG A 20 0.93 2.48 -0.47
C ARG A 20 -0.38 3.19 -0.78
N LEU A 21 -0.31 4.30 -1.50
CA LEU A 21 -1.44 4.81 -2.27
C LEU A 21 -1.59 4.00 -3.55
N HIS A 22 -2.83 3.79 -3.99
CA HIS A 22 -3.15 3.16 -5.26
C HIS A 22 -4.08 4.09 -6.03
N PHE A 23 -3.63 4.63 -7.15
CA PHE A 23 -4.40 5.60 -7.91
C PHE A 23 -5.52 4.96 -8.74
N GLY A 24 -5.55 3.63 -8.85
CA GLY A 24 -6.57 2.85 -9.52
C GLY A 24 -6.00 1.72 -10.37
N LEU A 25 -6.82 0.69 -10.61
CA LEU A 25 -6.46 -0.45 -11.46
C LEU A 25 -6.66 -0.10 -12.94
N LEU A 26 -5.74 -0.56 -13.80
CA LEU A 26 -5.84 -0.45 -15.25
C LEU A 26 -6.92 -1.36 -15.81
N GLU A 27 -7.00 -2.58 -15.26
CA GLU A 27 -7.91 -3.62 -15.71
C GLU A 27 -8.32 -4.49 -14.52
N ILE A 28 -9.59 -4.88 -14.45
CA ILE A 28 -10.10 -5.79 -13.43
C ILE A 28 -10.66 -7.09 -14.00
N HIS A 29 -10.86 -7.17 -15.34
CA HIS A 29 -11.35 -8.36 -16.00
C HIS A 29 -10.25 -9.44 -16.03
N PRO A 30 -10.48 -10.62 -15.41
CA PRO A 30 -9.44 -11.64 -15.29
C PRO A 30 -9.13 -12.35 -16.60
N GLY A 31 -10.02 -12.24 -17.60
CA GLY A 31 -9.82 -12.78 -18.96
C GLY A 31 -9.10 -11.84 -19.91
N ALA A 32 -8.79 -10.62 -19.49
CA ALA A 32 -8.00 -9.70 -20.31
C ALA A 32 -6.57 -10.22 -20.48
N PRO A 33 -5.91 -9.96 -21.62
CA PRO A 33 -4.52 -10.36 -21.87
C PRO A 33 -3.55 -9.87 -20.79
N HIS A 34 -3.88 -8.72 -20.18
CA HIS A 34 -3.13 -8.12 -19.08
C HIS A 34 -4.11 -7.60 -18.05
N CYS A 35 -4.36 -8.41 -17.04
CA CYS A 35 -5.26 -8.07 -15.94
C CYS A 35 -4.55 -7.32 -14.80
N PHE A 36 -5.33 -6.61 -14.03
CA PHE A 36 -4.93 -5.79 -12.90
C PHE A 36 -3.99 -4.64 -13.31
N GLY A 37 -2.80 -4.53 -12.74
CA GLY A 37 -1.93 -3.39 -13.01
C GLY A 37 -2.46 -2.07 -12.43
N GLY A 38 -1.75 -0.98 -12.70
CA GLY A 38 -2.11 0.36 -12.25
C GLY A 38 -0.91 1.19 -11.83
N ILE A 39 -1.18 2.30 -11.13
CA ILE A 39 -0.15 3.17 -10.56
C ILE A 39 -0.34 3.29 -9.05
N GLY A 40 0.76 3.35 -8.32
CA GLY A 40 0.74 3.62 -6.89
C GLY A 40 2.00 4.33 -6.41
N LEU A 41 1.88 5.00 -5.28
CA LEU A 41 2.96 5.74 -4.64
C LEU A 41 3.22 5.18 -3.25
N MET A 42 4.46 4.84 -2.95
CA MET A 42 4.85 4.51 -1.58
C MET A 42 4.94 5.78 -0.75
N ILE A 43 4.36 5.76 0.45
CA ILE A 43 4.24 6.93 1.32
C ILE A 43 4.72 6.63 2.73
N ASN A 44 5.42 7.61 3.32
CA ASN A 44 6.01 7.52 4.65
C ASN A 44 4.99 7.83 5.76
N LYS A 45 3.84 7.14 5.74
CA LYS A 45 2.79 7.28 6.77
C LYS A 45 2.09 5.94 6.98
N ALA A 46 1.59 5.74 8.20
CA ALA A 46 0.87 4.51 8.56
C ALA A 46 1.66 3.23 8.20
N SER A 47 2.94 3.19 8.54
CA SER A 47 3.85 2.07 8.29
C SER A 47 3.51 0.83 9.13
N VAL A 48 3.98 -0.33 8.65
CA VAL A 48 4.03 -1.57 9.43
C VAL A 48 5.44 -1.69 10.01
N CYS A 49 5.55 -1.89 11.31
CA CYS A 49 6.83 -2.14 11.96
C CYS A 49 6.78 -3.46 12.75
N LEU A 50 7.62 -4.40 12.36
CA LEU A 50 7.82 -5.68 13.03
C LEU A 50 9.24 -5.78 13.56
N SER A 51 9.41 -6.39 14.73
CA SER A 51 10.74 -6.70 15.27
C SER A 51 10.80 -8.11 15.83
N ALA A 52 12.00 -8.68 15.87
CA ALA A 52 12.28 -9.95 16.53
C ALA A 52 13.37 -9.78 17.58
N SER A 53 13.30 -10.58 18.67
CA SER A 53 14.31 -10.59 19.72
C SER A 53 15.66 -11.11 19.20
N ALA A 54 16.76 -10.58 19.74
CA ALA A 54 18.11 -11.09 19.52
C ALA A 54 18.36 -12.46 20.20
N SER A 55 17.61 -12.75 21.27
CA SER A 55 17.77 -13.99 22.02
C SER A 55 16.91 -15.10 21.43
N SER A 56 17.51 -16.22 21.06
CA SER A 56 16.78 -17.46 20.80
C SER A 56 16.29 -18.01 22.15
N ILE A 57 15.05 -17.74 22.49
CA ILE A 57 14.38 -18.49 23.56
C ILE A 57 13.80 -19.72 22.88
N GLU A 58 14.03 -20.92 23.42
CA GLU A 58 13.29 -22.12 23.03
C GLU A 58 11.81 -21.91 23.42
N VAL A 59 11.09 -21.24 22.56
CA VAL A 59 9.65 -21.04 22.70
C VAL A 59 9.00 -22.01 21.72
N PRO A 60 8.03 -22.80 22.14
CA PRO A 60 7.28 -23.64 21.20
C PRO A 60 6.82 -22.77 20.01
N ALA A 61 6.97 -23.28 18.79
CA ALA A 61 6.83 -22.60 17.51
C ALA A 61 5.52 -21.77 17.28
N LEU A 62 4.69 -21.59 18.29
CA LEU A 62 3.39 -20.90 18.27
C LEU A 62 3.23 -19.87 19.37
N SER A 63 4.22 -19.64 20.24
CA SER A 63 4.08 -18.58 21.24
C SER A 63 4.56 -17.24 20.66
N ILE A 64 3.65 -16.56 20.02
CA ILE A 64 3.73 -15.13 19.77
C ILE A 64 3.62 -14.47 21.14
N ASP A 65 4.59 -13.62 21.50
CA ASP A 65 4.63 -12.96 22.81
C ASP A 65 3.31 -12.23 23.08
N PRO A 66 2.52 -12.63 24.11
CA PRO A 66 1.26 -11.99 24.43
C PRO A 66 1.43 -10.57 25.00
N CYS A 67 2.63 -10.13 25.31
CA CYS A 67 2.88 -8.78 25.88
C CYS A 67 2.68 -7.64 24.88
N ILE A 68 2.33 -7.95 23.61
CA ILE A 68 2.25 -6.92 22.61
C ILE A 68 0.88 -7.00 21.97
N ALA A 69 0.30 -5.85 21.69
CA ALA A 69 -1.00 -5.57 21.07
C ALA A 69 -1.40 -6.43 19.84
N TRP A 70 -1.06 -7.70 19.85
CA TRP A 70 -1.53 -8.77 18.97
C TRP A 70 -2.94 -9.25 19.38
N GLU A 71 -3.64 -8.47 20.17
CA GLU A 71 -5.06 -8.71 20.43
C GLU A 71 -5.90 -8.58 19.16
N ASP A 72 -5.40 -7.84 18.16
CA ASP A 72 -6.02 -7.78 16.86
C ASP A 72 -5.88 -9.13 16.13
N ALA A 73 -6.96 -9.90 16.13
CA ALA A 73 -7.06 -11.20 15.48
C ALA A 73 -6.69 -11.15 13.98
N TYR A 74 -6.97 -10.01 13.32
CA TYR A 74 -6.66 -9.80 11.90
C TYR A 74 -5.16 -9.90 11.61
N TRP A 75 -4.31 -9.21 12.39
CA TRP A 75 -2.86 -9.23 12.18
C TRP A 75 -2.24 -10.55 12.61
N ARG A 76 -2.77 -11.17 13.68
CA ARG A 76 -2.37 -12.49 14.16
C ARG A 76 -2.60 -13.55 13.08
N ASP A 77 -3.81 -13.65 12.54
CA ASP A 77 -4.15 -14.62 11.49
C ASP A 77 -3.30 -14.41 10.23
N ARG A 78 -2.99 -13.16 9.92
CA ARG A 78 -2.15 -12.84 8.77
C ARG A 78 -0.71 -13.29 8.98
N PHE A 79 -0.16 -13.07 10.17
CA PHE A 79 1.17 -13.55 10.52
C PHE A 79 1.24 -15.09 10.46
N HIS A 80 0.27 -15.77 11.03
CA HIS A 80 0.20 -17.25 10.99
C HIS A 80 0.21 -17.81 9.56
N ARG A 81 -0.49 -17.17 8.63
CA ARG A 81 -0.46 -17.59 7.22
C ARG A 81 0.92 -17.44 6.58
N VAL A 82 1.58 -16.30 6.79
CA VAL A 82 2.93 -16.07 6.28
C VAL A 82 3.90 -17.07 6.91
N TYR A 83 3.80 -17.29 8.23
CA TYR A 83 4.65 -18.23 8.95
C TYR A 83 4.43 -19.68 8.51
N ALA A 84 3.20 -20.11 8.28
CA ALA A 84 2.91 -21.43 7.74
C ALA A 84 3.53 -21.63 6.34
N ASN A 85 3.43 -20.64 5.45
CA ASN A 85 4.08 -20.69 4.13
C ASN A 85 5.59 -20.76 4.26
N PHE A 86 6.19 -19.99 5.17
CA PHE A 86 7.62 -20.02 5.45
C PHE A 86 8.05 -21.41 5.97
N LEU A 87 7.34 -22.00 6.93
CA LEU A 87 7.66 -23.31 7.50
C LEU A 87 7.54 -24.44 6.48
N SER A 88 6.62 -24.36 5.52
CA SER A 88 6.49 -25.37 4.47
C SER A 88 7.75 -25.58 3.64
N ARG A 89 8.66 -24.60 3.64
CA ARG A 89 9.96 -24.62 2.94
C ARG A 89 11.16 -24.70 3.88
N ASN A 90 10.97 -24.44 5.16
CA ASN A 90 12.02 -24.33 6.16
C ASN A 90 11.72 -25.22 7.38
N ASN A 91 11.76 -26.52 7.20
CA ASN A 91 11.45 -27.50 8.25
C ASN A 91 12.39 -27.31 9.48
N GLY A 92 11.77 -27.34 10.67
CA GLY A 92 12.51 -27.30 11.94
C GLY A 92 13.00 -25.92 12.36
N PHE A 93 12.56 -24.84 11.68
CA PHE A 93 12.92 -23.49 12.07
C PHE A 93 12.21 -23.08 13.36
N VAL A 94 12.96 -22.60 14.34
CA VAL A 94 12.46 -22.04 15.60
C VAL A 94 12.49 -20.53 15.50
N ILE A 95 11.33 -19.90 15.71
CA ILE A 95 11.19 -18.44 15.63
C ILE A 95 11.53 -17.78 16.96
N ASN A 96 12.27 -16.70 16.91
CA ASN A 96 12.39 -15.77 18.02
C ASN A 96 11.08 -15.01 18.25
N PRO A 97 10.79 -14.55 19.48
CA PRO A 97 9.61 -13.75 19.73
C PRO A 97 9.52 -12.55 18.78
N VAL A 98 8.40 -12.45 18.06
CA VAL A 98 8.12 -11.37 17.12
C VAL A 98 7.17 -10.38 17.75
N THR A 99 7.43 -9.10 17.53
CA THR A 99 6.64 -7.97 18.05
C THR A 99 6.06 -7.17 16.90
N LEU A 100 4.76 -6.92 16.91
CA LEU A 100 4.13 -5.89 16.08
C LEU A 100 4.21 -4.54 16.81
N ARG A 101 5.13 -3.69 16.39
CA ARG A 101 5.34 -2.37 17.00
C ARG A 101 4.39 -1.31 16.45
N GLN A 102 4.03 -1.45 15.18
CA GLN A 102 3.11 -0.53 14.51
C GLN A 102 2.41 -1.23 13.35
N ALA A 103 1.12 -0.99 13.22
CA ALA A 103 0.36 -1.34 12.03
C ALA A 103 -0.73 -0.28 11.78
N PRO A 104 -1.03 0.03 10.51
CA PRO A 104 -2.15 0.89 10.17
C PRO A 104 -3.47 0.15 10.33
N THR A 105 -4.57 0.90 10.39
CA THR A 105 -5.92 0.33 10.33
C THR A 105 -6.06 -0.54 9.07
N PRO A 106 -6.55 -1.79 9.18
CA PRO A 106 -6.78 -2.63 8.02
C PRO A 106 -7.86 -2.06 7.08
N HIS A 107 -7.79 -2.42 5.80
CA HIS A 107 -8.83 -2.15 4.80
C HIS A 107 -9.17 -0.67 4.50
N ILE A 108 -8.31 0.26 4.87
CA ILE A 108 -8.52 1.69 4.57
C ILE A 108 -7.96 2.14 3.20
N GLY A 109 -7.49 1.22 2.36
CA GLY A 109 -6.96 1.54 1.02
C GLY A 109 -5.46 1.80 0.96
N LEU A 110 -4.73 1.72 2.08
CA LEU A 110 -3.29 2.00 2.17
C LEU A 110 -2.38 0.77 1.98
N GLY A 111 -2.91 -0.35 1.51
CA GLY A 111 -2.12 -1.54 1.20
C GLY A 111 -1.53 -2.26 2.42
N SER A 112 -2.01 -1.96 3.63
CA SER A 112 -1.50 -2.45 4.91
C SER A 112 -1.32 -3.97 4.96
N GLY A 113 -2.28 -4.71 4.44
CA GLY A 113 -2.21 -6.17 4.44
C GLY A 113 -1.09 -6.75 3.57
N THR A 114 -0.73 -6.10 2.47
CA THR A 114 0.40 -6.52 1.63
C THR A 114 1.71 -6.15 2.31
N GLN A 115 1.82 -4.94 2.83
CA GLN A 115 3.03 -4.47 3.51
C GLN A 115 3.33 -5.29 4.76
N PHE A 116 2.30 -5.65 5.55
CA PHE A 116 2.45 -6.55 6.70
C PHE A 116 2.99 -7.94 6.28
N ALA A 117 2.40 -8.54 5.25
CA ALA A 117 2.82 -9.86 4.79
C ALA A 117 4.25 -9.85 4.25
N CYS A 118 4.65 -8.80 3.51
CA CYS A 118 6.01 -8.62 3.04
C CYS A 118 7.00 -8.39 4.21
N ALA A 119 6.62 -7.56 5.19
CA ALA A 119 7.44 -7.31 6.37
C ALA A 119 7.64 -8.59 7.21
N ALA A 120 6.57 -9.36 7.43
CA ALA A 120 6.64 -10.62 8.14
C ALA A 120 7.54 -11.63 7.41
N SER A 121 7.38 -11.77 6.10
CA SER A 121 8.22 -12.65 5.28
C SER A 121 9.69 -12.20 5.31
N ALA A 122 9.97 -10.91 5.16
CA ALA A 122 11.33 -10.37 5.22
C ALA A 122 11.96 -10.61 6.60
N LEU A 123 11.21 -10.40 7.68
CA LEU A 123 11.69 -10.65 9.04
C LEU A 123 12.04 -12.12 9.24
N LEU A 124 11.15 -13.05 8.88
CA LEU A 124 11.38 -14.49 9.02
C LEU A 124 12.61 -14.96 8.23
N ASN A 125 12.75 -14.50 7.00
CA ASN A 125 13.92 -14.84 6.17
C ASN A 125 15.21 -14.24 6.75
N SER A 126 15.18 -13.02 7.30
CA SER A 126 16.36 -12.40 7.94
C SER A 126 16.84 -13.15 9.19
N LEU A 127 15.92 -13.78 9.92
CA LEU A 127 16.25 -14.60 11.10
C LEU A 127 16.91 -15.92 10.72
N GLN A 128 16.59 -16.48 9.54
CA GLN A 128 17.17 -17.74 9.06
C GLN A 128 18.64 -17.59 8.63
N ASP A 129 19.00 -16.45 8.07
CA ASP A 129 20.23 -16.27 7.29
C ASP A 129 21.44 -15.76 8.07
N GLY A 130 21.30 -15.55 9.37
CA GLY A 130 22.32 -14.83 10.13
C GLY A 130 22.50 -13.41 9.57
N ASN A 131 23.73 -12.95 9.34
CA ASN A 131 24.03 -11.57 8.95
C ASN A 131 24.09 -11.33 7.41
N GLN A 132 23.49 -12.16 6.57
CA GLN A 132 23.46 -11.86 5.14
C GLN A 132 22.39 -10.82 4.82
N ALA A 133 22.80 -9.73 4.17
CA ALA A 133 21.90 -8.66 3.75
C ALA A 133 20.81 -9.19 2.79
N PRO A 134 19.57 -8.77 2.95
CA PRO A 134 18.43 -9.23 2.14
C PRO A 134 18.56 -8.98 0.63
N GLU A 135 19.43 -8.04 0.25
CA GLU A 135 19.65 -7.60 -1.13
C GLU A 135 20.14 -8.72 -2.07
N ASN A 136 20.75 -9.78 -1.53
CA ASN A 136 21.33 -10.87 -2.32
C ASN A 136 20.40 -12.07 -2.56
N ARG A 137 19.19 -12.06 -2.00
CA ARG A 137 18.20 -13.11 -2.27
C ARG A 137 17.15 -12.59 -3.23
N GLY A 138 16.98 -13.28 -4.32
CA GLY A 138 16.02 -12.90 -5.35
C GLY A 138 14.63 -12.57 -4.76
N SER A 139 14.05 -11.47 -5.19
CA SER A 139 12.75 -10.92 -4.78
C SER A 139 11.60 -11.94 -4.73
N ASN A 140 11.80 -13.11 -5.35
CA ASN A 140 10.80 -14.16 -5.51
C ASN A 140 10.44 -14.89 -4.20
N LEU A 141 11.36 -15.03 -3.23
CA LEU A 141 11.08 -15.77 -1.99
C LEU A 141 10.09 -15.02 -1.09
N TRP A 142 10.22 -13.70 -0.98
CA TRP A 142 9.33 -12.89 -0.14
C TRP A 142 7.92 -12.80 -0.72
N THR A 143 7.80 -12.83 -2.05
CA THR A 143 6.51 -12.83 -2.73
C THR A 143 5.76 -14.13 -2.49
N VAL A 144 6.46 -15.26 -2.54
CA VAL A 144 5.85 -16.59 -2.32
C VAL A 144 5.34 -16.73 -0.89
N ASP A 145 6.17 -16.38 0.12
CA ASP A 145 5.77 -16.47 1.53
C ASP A 145 4.65 -15.51 1.89
N SER A 146 4.68 -14.30 1.34
CA SER A 146 3.66 -13.30 1.61
C SER A 146 2.27 -13.70 1.07
N GLY A 147 2.20 -14.61 0.09
CA GLY A 147 0.97 -15.00 -0.60
C GLY A 147 0.29 -13.79 -1.27
N ARG A 148 1.08 -12.79 -1.69
CA ARG A 148 0.59 -11.53 -2.26
C ARG A 148 1.00 -11.39 -3.73
N GLY A 149 0.41 -10.40 -4.42
CA GLY A 149 0.67 -10.16 -5.84
C GLY A 149 -0.35 -10.82 -6.78
N LEU A 150 -1.43 -11.40 -6.24
CA LEU A 150 -2.46 -12.05 -7.06
C LEU A 150 -3.28 -11.09 -7.93
N ARG A 151 -3.33 -9.79 -7.56
CA ARG A 151 -4.06 -8.75 -8.31
C ARG A 151 -3.12 -7.70 -8.88
N SER A 152 -2.36 -6.99 -8.04
CA SER A 152 -1.43 -5.94 -8.46
C SER A 152 -0.09 -6.12 -7.76
N HIS A 153 1.00 -5.94 -8.48
CA HIS A 153 2.36 -6.03 -7.95
C HIS A 153 2.84 -4.71 -7.32
N ILE A 154 2.07 -3.62 -7.39
CA ILE A 154 2.47 -2.31 -6.85
C ILE A 154 2.93 -2.41 -5.41
N GLY A 155 2.20 -3.12 -4.54
CA GLY A 155 2.57 -3.25 -3.14
C GLY A 155 3.84 -4.05 -2.90
N LEU A 156 4.06 -5.12 -3.65
CA LEU A 156 5.27 -5.96 -3.57
C LEU A 156 6.50 -5.20 -4.11
N HIS A 157 6.35 -4.64 -5.32
CA HIS A 157 7.43 -3.89 -5.95
C HIS A 157 7.77 -2.64 -5.14
N GLY A 158 6.75 -1.97 -4.61
CA GLY A 158 6.93 -0.81 -3.73
C GLY A 158 7.62 -1.15 -2.40
N PHE A 159 7.39 -2.33 -1.82
CA PHE A 159 8.13 -2.80 -0.65
C PHE A 159 9.64 -2.89 -0.94
N LEU A 160 10.00 -3.38 -2.13
CA LEU A 160 11.40 -3.58 -2.54
C LEU A 160 12.11 -2.30 -2.97
N HIS A 161 11.41 -1.39 -3.64
CA HIS A 161 12.04 -0.28 -4.35
C HIS A 161 11.57 1.11 -3.91
N GLY A 162 10.41 1.22 -3.27
CA GLY A 162 9.84 2.53 -2.92
C GLY A 162 9.43 3.34 -4.15
N GLY A 163 9.12 4.62 -3.96
CA GLY A 163 8.83 5.58 -5.03
C GLY A 163 7.45 5.42 -5.66
N LEU A 164 7.34 5.87 -6.90
CA LEU A 164 6.17 5.67 -7.75
C LEU A 164 6.30 4.33 -8.49
N ILE A 165 5.29 3.49 -8.38
CA ILE A 165 5.26 2.18 -9.04
C ILE A 165 4.25 2.22 -10.17
N VAL A 166 4.69 1.81 -11.36
CA VAL A 166 3.84 1.55 -12.52
C VAL A 166 3.84 0.06 -12.79
N ASP A 167 2.66 -0.54 -12.81
CA ASP A 167 2.42 -1.94 -13.11
C ASP A 167 1.48 -2.01 -14.33
N LEU A 168 1.99 -2.51 -15.46
CA LEU A 168 1.23 -2.58 -16.73
C LEU A 168 0.29 -3.80 -16.79
N GLY A 169 0.10 -4.47 -15.65
CA GLY A 169 -0.74 -5.66 -15.53
C GLY A 169 -0.01 -6.96 -15.89
N GLN A 170 -0.57 -8.07 -15.42
CA GLN A 170 0.02 -9.40 -15.54
C GLN A 170 -0.65 -10.19 -16.66
N SER A 171 0.13 -11.00 -17.35
CA SER A 171 -0.40 -12.08 -18.19
C SER A 171 -1.03 -13.13 -17.28
N SER A 172 -2.17 -13.68 -17.67
CA SER A 172 -2.85 -14.77 -16.96
C SER A 172 -1.98 -16.02 -16.79
N GLU A 173 -0.90 -16.14 -17.56
CA GLU A 173 0.02 -17.27 -17.52
C GLU A 173 1.21 -17.11 -16.58
N LEU A 174 1.47 -15.89 -16.07
CA LEU A 174 2.64 -15.58 -15.25
C LEU A 174 2.24 -15.23 -13.81
N SER A 175 2.61 -16.11 -12.88
CA SER A 175 2.40 -15.91 -11.43
C SER A 175 3.53 -15.12 -10.74
N HIS A 176 4.50 -14.57 -11.49
CA HIS A 176 5.70 -13.95 -10.94
C HIS A 176 5.81 -12.48 -11.36
N LEU A 177 6.50 -11.67 -10.49
CA LEU A 177 6.90 -10.31 -10.83
C LEU A 177 7.64 -10.30 -12.18
N ASP A 178 7.04 -9.63 -13.16
CA ASP A 178 7.71 -9.36 -14.42
C ASP A 178 8.39 -7.99 -14.35
N PRO A 179 9.73 -7.93 -14.27
CA PRO A 179 10.47 -6.69 -14.16
C PRO A 179 10.29 -5.76 -15.37
N GLU A 180 9.88 -6.31 -16.51
CA GLU A 180 9.62 -5.50 -17.69
C GLU A 180 8.28 -4.78 -17.61
N ARG A 181 7.33 -5.32 -16.84
CA ARG A 181 5.97 -4.81 -16.73
C ARG A 181 5.70 -4.01 -15.46
N THR A 182 6.49 -4.21 -14.41
CA THR A 182 6.38 -3.47 -13.14
C THR A 182 7.66 -2.74 -12.85
N ARG A 183 7.62 -1.40 -12.82
CA ARG A 183 8.79 -0.54 -12.63
C ARG A 183 8.55 0.49 -11.54
N SER A 184 9.63 0.82 -10.84
CA SER A 184 9.71 1.94 -9.90
C SER A 184 10.31 3.16 -10.59
N HIS A 185 9.76 4.32 -10.29
CA HIS A 185 10.22 5.60 -10.80
C HIS A 185 10.49 6.55 -9.62
N SER A 186 11.48 7.42 -9.80
CA SER A 186 11.71 8.53 -8.87
C SER A 186 10.46 9.40 -8.78
N PHE A 187 10.25 9.99 -7.61
CA PHE A 187 9.16 10.92 -7.38
C PHE A 187 9.71 12.15 -6.65
N PRO A 188 9.37 13.38 -7.03
CA PRO A 188 9.93 14.59 -6.43
C PRO A 188 9.71 14.61 -4.92
N ILE A 189 10.82 14.70 -4.17
CA ILE A 189 10.81 14.57 -2.71
C ILE A 189 10.11 15.73 -2.00
N GLN A 190 10.07 16.89 -2.64
CA GLN A 190 9.40 18.10 -2.15
C GLN A 190 7.87 17.97 -2.22
N TRP A 191 7.33 17.20 -3.16
CA TRP A 191 5.89 17.04 -3.28
C TRP A 191 5.35 16.24 -2.10
N GLN A 192 4.23 16.71 -1.57
CA GLN A 192 3.57 16.12 -0.42
C GLN A 192 2.22 15.53 -0.82
N VAL A 193 1.71 14.69 0.05
CA VAL A 193 0.36 14.13 -0.06
C VAL A 193 -0.38 14.39 1.24
N VAL A 194 -1.54 14.99 1.16
CA VAL A 194 -2.47 15.06 2.29
C VAL A 194 -3.43 13.88 2.19
N LEU A 195 -3.52 13.11 3.26
CA LEU A 195 -4.43 11.98 3.40
C LEU A 195 -5.58 12.39 4.29
N LEU A 196 -6.80 12.02 3.89
CA LEU A 196 -8.00 12.18 4.68
C LEU A 196 -8.72 10.83 4.78
N HIS A 197 -9.10 10.46 5.97
CA HIS A 197 -9.89 9.27 6.26
C HIS A 197 -11.08 9.65 7.15
N GLU A 198 -12.25 9.21 6.75
CA GLU A 198 -13.41 9.16 7.62
C GLU A 198 -13.92 7.71 7.60
N PRO A 199 -14.26 7.14 8.77
CA PRO A 199 -14.82 5.80 8.82
C PRO A 199 -16.09 5.69 7.98
N ILE A 200 -16.16 4.66 7.16
CA ILE A 200 -17.39 4.31 6.44
C ILE A 200 -18.20 3.43 7.41
N TYR A 201 -19.27 4.01 7.96
CA TYR A 201 -20.21 3.26 8.78
C TYR A 201 -21.10 2.42 7.90
N GLN A 202 -21.02 1.12 8.11
CA GLN A 202 -21.90 0.03 7.68
C GLN A 202 -21.78 -0.54 6.27
N GLY A 203 -21.77 -1.84 6.23
CA GLY A 203 -22.36 -2.74 5.26
C GLY A 203 -21.41 -3.35 4.26
N ASP A 204 -20.34 -2.70 3.90
CA ASP A 204 -19.54 -3.10 2.74
C ASP A 204 -18.14 -3.56 3.12
N SER A 205 -18.02 -4.57 3.97
CA SER A 205 -16.76 -5.25 4.18
C SER A 205 -16.89 -6.72 3.77
N GLY A 206 -15.95 -7.21 2.98
CA GLY A 206 -15.87 -8.62 2.62
C GLY A 206 -16.80 -9.03 1.48
N ALA A 207 -17.95 -9.61 1.78
CA ALA A 207 -18.81 -10.23 0.76
C ALA A 207 -19.44 -9.23 -0.23
N SER A 208 -19.87 -8.05 0.24
CA SER A 208 -20.47 -7.03 -0.64
C SER A 208 -19.41 -6.35 -1.53
N GLU A 209 -18.22 -6.08 -1.00
CA GLU A 209 -17.10 -5.56 -1.78
C GLU A 209 -16.66 -6.56 -2.86
N GLN A 210 -16.61 -7.85 -2.51
CA GLN A 210 -16.30 -8.90 -3.47
C GLN A 210 -17.37 -9.00 -4.57
N ALA A 211 -18.66 -8.91 -4.22
CA ALA A 211 -19.75 -8.96 -5.19
C ALA A 211 -19.70 -7.76 -6.17
N ILE A 212 -19.40 -6.55 -5.70
CA ILE A 212 -19.19 -5.38 -6.55
C ILE A 212 -18.02 -5.63 -7.50
N PHE A 213 -16.89 -6.12 -6.96
CA PHE A 213 -15.71 -6.43 -7.76
C PHE A 213 -16.00 -7.49 -8.82
N ASP A 214 -16.68 -8.57 -8.45
CA ASP A 214 -17.04 -9.66 -9.35
C ASP A 214 -17.99 -9.17 -10.47
N HIS A 215 -18.96 -8.32 -10.12
CA HIS A 215 -19.85 -7.70 -11.11
C HIS A 215 -19.08 -6.84 -12.12
N CYS A 216 -18.22 -5.94 -11.64
CA CYS A 216 -17.45 -5.04 -12.49
C CYS A 216 -16.37 -5.76 -13.29
N SER A 217 -15.82 -6.85 -12.77
CA SER A 217 -14.80 -7.66 -13.46
C SER A 217 -15.34 -8.53 -14.61
N ALA A 218 -16.65 -8.54 -14.83
CA ALA A 218 -17.25 -9.26 -15.96
C ALA A 218 -16.90 -8.67 -17.35
N TYR A 219 -16.46 -7.41 -17.36
CA TYR A 219 -16.18 -6.68 -18.61
C TYR A 219 -14.80 -6.04 -18.58
N GLU A 220 -14.16 -5.93 -19.75
CA GLU A 220 -12.90 -5.19 -19.89
C GLU A 220 -13.11 -3.69 -19.61
N ASN A 221 -12.08 -3.05 -19.07
CA ASN A 221 -12.12 -1.61 -18.80
C ASN A 221 -12.07 -0.81 -20.13
N PRO A 222 -13.14 -0.12 -20.53
CA PRO A 222 -13.16 0.66 -21.76
C PRO A 222 -12.19 1.85 -21.75
N ASN A 223 -11.71 2.26 -20.57
CA ASN A 223 -10.81 3.39 -20.40
C ASN A 223 -9.32 2.97 -20.38
N ARG A 224 -9.03 1.68 -20.47
CA ARG A 224 -7.67 1.13 -20.29
C ARG A 224 -6.63 1.80 -21.19
N GLU A 225 -6.92 1.92 -22.49
CA GLU A 225 -5.98 2.55 -23.45
C GLU A 225 -5.73 4.03 -23.09
N ARG A 226 -6.77 4.77 -22.75
CA ARG A 226 -6.64 6.18 -22.33
C ARG A 226 -5.83 6.31 -21.04
N MET A 227 -6.00 5.38 -20.10
CA MET A 227 -5.22 5.34 -18.86
C MET A 227 -3.74 5.04 -19.12
N LEU A 228 -3.43 4.15 -20.06
CA LEU A 228 -2.05 3.88 -20.50
C LEU A 228 -1.41 5.11 -21.15
N GLU A 229 -2.14 5.82 -22.01
CA GLU A 229 -1.67 7.10 -22.59
C GLU A 229 -1.37 8.14 -21.49
N LEU A 230 -2.25 8.28 -20.49
CA LEU A 230 -2.01 9.18 -19.37
C LEU A 230 -0.72 8.83 -18.64
N ILE A 231 -0.47 7.54 -18.38
CA ILE A 231 0.76 7.09 -17.73
C ILE A 231 1.99 7.50 -18.55
N GLN A 232 2.02 7.08 -19.83
CA GLN A 232 3.23 7.15 -20.65
C GLN A 232 3.52 8.55 -21.18
N GLN A 233 2.47 9.31 -21.53
CA GLN A 233 2.61 10.58 -22.22
C GLN A 233 2.43 11.81 -21.31
N GLN A 234 1.87 11.64 -20.10
CA GLN A 234 1.60 12.76 -19.22
C GLN A 234 2.17 12.57 -17.81
N ILE A 235 1.81 11.48 -17.09
CA ILE A 235 2.21 11.31 -15.69
C ILE A 235 3.73 11.13 -15.58
N LEU A 236 4.32 10.16 -16.29
CA LEU A 236 5.75 9.90 -16.18
C LEU A 236 6.62 11.07 -16.69
N PRO A 237 6.33 11.69 -17.86
CA PRO A 237 7.06 12.88 -18.28
C PRO A 237 6.94 14.04 -17.28
N ALA A 238 5.73 14.37 -16.81
CA ALA A 238 5.52 15.46 -15.88
C ALA A 238 6.24 15.23 -14.53
N ILE A 239 6.31 13.99 -14.05
CA ILE A 239 7.08 13.65 -12.83
C ILE A 239 8.58 13.81 -13.09
N SER A 240 9.07 13.36 -14.26
CA SER A 240 10.48 13.49 -14.63
C SER A 240 10.91 14.95 -14.77
N ASP A 241 10.03 15.79 -15.29
CA ASP A 241 10.28 17.22 -15.50
C ASP A 241 9.91 18.08 -14.29
N GLU A 242 9.43 17.43 -13.21
CA GLU A 242 8.92 18.08 -12.00
C GLU A 242 7.79 19.09 -12.27
N ASP A 243 7.00 18.88 -13.33
CA ASP A 243 5.81 19.66 -13.66
C ASP A 243 4.64 19.25 -12.78
N PHE A 244 4.56 19.86 -11.58
CA PHE A 244 3.52 19.55 -10.60
C PHE A 244 2.09 19.74 -11.14
N PRO A 245 1.75 20.87 -11.81
CA PRO A 245 0.39 21.06 -12.36
C PRO A 245 0.00 19.99 -13.37
N GLN A 246 0.90 19.59 -14.29
CA GLN A 246 0.60 18.56 -15.27
C GLN A 246 0.48 17.18 -14.60
N ALA A 247 1.40 16.83 -13.70
CA ALA A 247 1.39 15.57 -12.99
C ALA A 247 0.10 15.36 -12.19
N THR A 248 -0.30 16.36 -11.43
CA THR A 248 -1.50 16.31 -10.57
C THR A 248 -2.78 16.22 -11.38
N ARG A 249 -2.90 16.99 -12.46
CA ARG A 249 -4.03 16.90 -13.38
C ARG A 249 -4.16 15.51 -13.98
N ALA A 250 -3.05 14.96 -14.49
CA ALA A 250 -3.06 13.65 -15.12
C ALA A 250 -3.36 12.51 -14.13
N ILE A 251 -2.84 12.60 -12.89
CA ILE A 251 -3.12 11.62 -11.81
C ILE A 251 -4.60 11.69 -11.41
N GLY A 252 -5.18 12.89 -11.27
CA GLY A 252 -6.60 13.04 -10.97
C GLY A 252 -7.50 12.46 -12.05
N GLN A 253 -7.18 12.70 -13.34
CA GLN A 253 -7.90 12.10 -14.47
C GLN A 253 -7.77 10.58 -14.49
N TYR A 254 -6.57 10.05 -14.26
CA TYR A 254 -6.33 8.61 -14.18
C TYR A 254 -7.20 7.96 -13.09
N GLY A 255 -7.22 8.53 -11.89
CA GLY A 255 -7.99 8.00 -10.76
C GLY A 255 -9.50 8.00 -11.03
N GLU A 256 -10.02 9.02 -11.71
CA GLU A 256 -11.43 9.09 -12.11
C GLU A 256 -11.79 8.03 -13.17
N LEU A 257 -10.95 7.85 -14.18
CA LEU A 257 -11.15 6.80 -15.20
C LEU A 257 -11.10 5.39 -14.59
N ALA A 258 -10.19 5.15 -13.65
CA ALA A 258 -10.12 3.89 -12.91
C ALA A 258 -11.36 3.64 -12.06
N GLY A 259 -11.89 4.69 -11.41
CA GLY A 259 -13.11 4.62 -10.61
C GLY A 259 -14.37 4.37 -11.45
N ASN A 260 -14.41 4.86 -12.68
CA ASN A 260 -15.58 4.71 -13.58
C ASN A 260 -15.91 3.24 -13.89
N VAL A 261 -14.97 2.32 -13.76
CA VAL A 261 -15.24 0.88 -13.89
C VAL A 261 -16.29 0.41 -12.88
N PHE A 262 -16.33 1.03 -11.70
CA PHE A 262 -17.27 0.70 -10.63
C PHE A 262 -18.60 1.46 -10.72
N SER A 263 -18.72 2.45 -11.61
CA SER A 263 -19.91 3.30 -11.69
C SER A 263 -21.18 2.53 -12.06
N SER A 264 -21.08 1.44 -12.80
CA SER A 264 -22.21 0.57 -13.13
C SER A 264 -22.81 -0.12 -11.90
N ALA A 265 -22.01 -0.38 -10.88
CA ALA A 265 -22.45 -1.07 -9.66
C ALA A 265 -22.87 -0.11 -8.55
N VAL A 266 -22.21 1.07 -8.43
CA VAL A 266 -22.44 1.99 -7.31
C VAL A 266 -22.98 3.36 -7.73
N GLY A 267 -23.09 3.62 -9.03
CA GLY A 267 -23.62 4.88 -9.58
C GLY A 267 -22.63 6.05 -9.60
N ASP A 268 -21.37 5.83 -9.18
CA ASP A 268 -20.33 6.86 -9.11
C ASP A 268 -18.94 6.22 -9.33
N ALA A 269 -17.96 7.03 -9.76
CA ALA A 269 -16.54 6.67 -9.80
C ALA A 269 -15.92 6.51 -8.39
N TYR A 270 -16.57 6.98 -7.36
CA TYR A 270 -16.12 6.93 -5.97
C TYR A 270 -17.06 6.08 -5.12
N ARG A 271 -16.49 5.37 -4.15
CA ARG A 271 -17.21 4.36 -3.36
C ARG A 271 -18.42 4.89 -2.61
N THR A 272 -18.39 6.13 -2.15
CA THR A 272 -19.49 6.73 -1.35
C THR A 272 -19.70 8.20 -1.69
N PRO A 273 -20.95 8.73 -1.46
CA PRO A 273 -21.22 10.15 -1.60
C PRO A 273 -20.32 11.05 -0.72
N ARG A 274 -19.84 10.55 0.43
CA ARG A 274 -18.97 11.33 1.30
C ARG A 274 -17.56 11.46 0.70
N ILE A 275 -17.04 10.41 0.06
CA ILE A 275 -15.77 10.49 -0.69
C ILE A 275 -15.93 11.46 -1.86
N ARG A 276 -17.03 11.36 -2.64
CA ARG A 276 -17.33 12.31 -3.71
C ARG A 276 -17.34 13.75 -3.19
N HIS A 277 -18.00 14.01 -2.07
CA HIS A 277 -18.03 15.34 -1.43
C HIS A 277 -16.61 15.88 -1.17
N TRP A 278 -15.71 15.07 -0.62
CA TRP A 278 -14.33 15.48 -0.37
C TRP A 278 -13.56 15.75 -1.67
N ILE A 279 -13.72 14.91 -2.69
CA ILE A 279 -13.11 15.12 -4.00
C ILE A 279 -13.56 16.45 -4.61
N ASP A 280 -14.87 16.73 -4.61
CA ASP A 280 -15.44 17.97 -5.15
C ASP A 280 -15.01 19.19 -4.31
N ARG A 281 -14.91 19.03 -3.00
CA ARG A 281 -14.41 20.06 -2.08
C ARG A 281 -12.98 20.45 -2.40
N PHE A 282 -12.08 19.49 -2.60
CA PHE A 282 -10.70 19.76 -2.98
C PHE A 282 -10.58 20.38 -4.37
N ARG A 283 -11.33 19.86 -5.33
CA ARG A 283 -11.38 20.44 -6.69
C ARG A 283 -11.87 21.90 -6.69
N SER A 284 -12.85 22.23 -5.84
CA SER A 284 -13.31 23.62 -5.68
C SER A 284 -12.27 24.57 -5.09
N MET A 285 -11.21 24.03 -4.48
CA MET A 285 -10.05 24.77 -4.00
C MET A 285 -8.94 24.88 -5.04
N GLY A 286 -9.15 24.36 -6.27
CA GLY A 286 -8.15 24.36 -7.34
C GLY A 286 -7.16 23.20 -7.29
N LEU A 287 -7.38 22.21 -6.42
CA LEU A 287 -6.52 21.03 -6.28
C LEU A 287 -6.97 19.95 -7.26
N GLU A 288 -6.11 19.60 -8.24
CA GLU A 288 -6.46 18.66 -9.31
C GLU A 288 -5.97 17.22 -9.04
N GLY A 289 -4.86 17.07 -8.28
CA GLY A 289 -4.26 15.77 -7.92
C GLY A 289 -5.00 15.08 -6.79
N VAL A 290 -6.30 14.88 -6.92
CA VAL A 290 -7.17 14.30 -5.89
C VAL A 290 -7.76 12.98 -6.33
N GLY A 291 -7.89 12.05 -5.37
CA GLY A 291 -8.48 10.75 -5.66
C GLY A 291 -8.75 9.92 -4.41
N GLN A 292 -9.36 8.78 -4.64
CA GLN A 292 -9.56 7.73 -3.66
C GLN A 292 -8.44 6.70 -3.78
N SER A 293 -7.86 6.27 -2.66
CA SER A 293 -6.81 5.24 -2.70
C SER A 293 -7.43 3.85 -2.83
N SER A 294 -7.22 3.22 -4.00
CA SER A 294 -7.86 1.95 -4.32
C SER A 294 -9.39 2.05 -4.19
N TRP A 295 -10.04 1.05 -3.61
CA TRP A 295 -11.45 1.09 -3.24
C TRP A 295 -11.67 1.34 -1.73
N GLY A 296 -10.65 1.89 -1.05
CA GLY A 296 -10.70 2.18 0.37
C GLY A 296 -11.28 3.56 0.71
N PRO A 297 -11.56 3.83 1.99
CA PRO A 297 -12.13 5.11 2.41
C PRO A 297 -11.13 6.28 2.42
N VAL A 298 -9.84 6.04 2.22
CA VAL A 298 -8.85 7.12 2.22
C VAL A 298 -8.92 7.92 0.93
N VAL A 299 -9.11 9.24 1.07
CA VAL A 299 -8.95 10.25 0.03
C VAL A 299 -7.52 10.80 0.12
N PHE A 300 -6.89 11.04 -1.01
CA PHE A 300 -5.59 11.69 -1.10
C PHE A 300 -5.67 12.98 -1.91
N VAL A 301 -4.80 13.91 -1.57
CA VAL A 301 -4.60 15.17 -2.31
C VAL A 301 -3.10 15.39 -2.45
N MET A 302 -2.62 15.57 -3.67
CA MET A 302 -1.24 15.96 -3.92
C MET A 302 -1.10 17.48 -3.80
N VAL A 303 -0.06 17.91 -3.12
CA VAL A 303 0.29 19.31 -2.92
C VAL A 303 1.78 19.53 -3.17
N GLN A 304 2.16 20.75 -3.51
CA GLN A 304 3.48 21.04 -4.07
C GLN A 304 4.60 20.93 -3.03
N ASP A 305 4.32 21.28 -1.77
CA ASP A 305 5.32 21.32 -0.71
C ASP A 305 4.72 21.11 0.70
N ALA A 306 5.57 21.19 1.71
CA ALA A 306 5.19 20.98 3.10
C ALA A 306 4.35 22.14 3.68
N ASP A 307 4.53 23.36 3.18
CA ASP A 307 3.78 24.52 3.65
C ASP A 307 2.35 24.45 3.14
N GLU A 308 2.15 24.12 1.87
CA GLU A 308 0.82 23.87 1.30
C GLU A 308 0.13 22.68 1.99
N ALA A 309 0.88 21.60 2.28
CA ALA A 309 0.36 20.45 3.01
C ALA A 309 -0.13 20.84 4.41
N SER A 310 0.66 21.60 5.16
CA SER A 310 0.30 22.06 6.51
C SER A 310 -0.94 22.96 6.47
N TRP A 311 -0.94 23.94 5.57
CA TRP A 311 -2.08 24.83 5.37
C TRP A 311 -3.36 24.04 5.05
N LEU A 312 -3.29 23.06 4.12
CA LEU A 312 -4.45 22.28 3.74
C LEU A 312 -4.96 21.42 4.91
N VAL A 313 -4.06 20.77 5.64
CA VAL A 313 -4.41 19.97 6.82
C VAL A 313 -5.15 20.81 7.86
N ASP A 314 -4.64 22.00 8.18
CA ASP A 314 -5.25 22.89 9.18
C ASP A 314 -6.60 23.42 8.70
N LYS A 315 -6.72 23.72 7.41
CA LYS A 315 -7.95 24.24 6.80
C LYS A 315 -9.09 23.22 6.81
N ILE A 316 -8.82 21.95 6.53
CA ILE A 316 -9.89 20.94 6.41
C ILE A 316 -10.15 20.17 7.71
N ARG A 317 -9.23 20.18 8.66
CA ARG A 317 -9.36 19.48 9.94
C ARG A 317 -10.69 19.77 10.67
N PRO A 318 -11.22 21.01 10.73
CA PRO A 318 -12.50 21.29 11.37
C PRO A 318 -13.71 20.67 10.65
N GLU A 319 -13.57 20.31 9.37
CA GLU A 319 -14.65 19.72 8.55
C GLU A 319 -14.66 18.18 8.64
N VAL A 320 -13.57 17.57 9.17
CA VAL A 320 -13.40 16.11 9.32
C VAL A 320 -14.17 15.65 10.55
N LYS A 321 -14.91 14.52 10.42
CA LYS A 321 -15.64 13.92 11.54
C LYS A 321 -14.71 13.59 12.70
N GLU A 322 -15.26 13.55 13.93
CA GLU A 322 -14.51 13.33 15.18
C GLU A 322 -13.67 12.04 15.18
N ASP A 323 -14.17 10.98 14.56
CA ASP A 323 -13.49 9.68 14.41
C ASP A 323 -12.68 9.54 13.13
N GLY A 324 -12.63 10.60 12.31
CA GLY A 324 -11.77 10.73 11.15
C GLY A 324 -10.40 11.31 11.49
N TRP A 325 -9.52 11.29 10.48
CA TRP A 325 -8.22 11.94 10.60
C TRP A 325 -7.76 12.53 9.27
N VAL A 326 -6.93 13.55 9.37
CA VAL A 326 -6.22 14.18 8.25
C VAL A 326 -4.75 14.35 8.61
N CYS A 327 -3.86 14.05 7.69
CA CYS A 327 -2.42 14.21 7.90
C CYS A 327 -1.67 14.39 6.59
N ALA A 328 -0.52 15.05 6.64
CA ALA A 328 0.43 15.13 5.55
C ALA A 328 1.41 13.94 5.59
N THR A 329 1.88 13.54 4.40
CA THR A 329 2.92 12.54 4.18
C THR A 329 3.70 12.85 2.91
N ARG A 330 4.77 12.13 2.69
CA ARG A 330 5.62 12.26 1.49
C ARG A 330 5.93 10.89 0.90
N VAL A 331 6.58 10.88 -0.27
CA VAL A 331 7.09 9.66 -0.87
C VAL A 331 8.01 8.90 0.10
N ALA A 332 7.91 7.59 0.11
CA ALA A 332 8.79 6.69 0.85
C ALA A 332 9.73 5.93 -0.10
N GLY A 333 10.91 5.63 0.40
CA GLY A 333 11.84 4.68 -0.22
C GLY A 333 11.42 3.22 -0.03
N PRO A 334 12.33 2.27 -0.27
CA PRO A 334 12.13 0.86 0.01
C PRO A 334 11.90 0.59 1.51
N ALA A 335 11.36 -0.57 1.83
CA ALA A 335 11.26 -1.03 3.21
C ALA A 335 12.66 -1.05 3.87
N ARG A 336 12.70 -0.73 5.16
CA ARG A 336 13.94 -0.74 5.96
C ARG A 336 14.03 -2.07 6.70
N ILE A 337 15.19 -2.70 6.61
CA ILE A 337 15.51 -3.91 7.34
C ILE A 337 16.78 -3.63 8.13
N GLU A 338 16.66 -3.60 9.45
CA GLU A 338 17.77 -3.34 10.36
C GLU A 338 18.13 -4.63 11.11
N VAL A 339 19.43 -4.86 11.24
CA VAL A 339 20.03 -6.06 11.82
C VAL A 339 20.92 -5.63 12.97
N ASP A 340 20.80 -6.32 14.12
CA ASP A 340 21.65 -6.11 15.30
C ASP A 340 21.58 -4.67 15.88
N LEU A 341 20.37 -4.28 16.32
CA LEU A 341 20.10 -3.03 17.06
C LEU A 341 20.45 -3.14 18.54
#